data_2c1783383ca0b91dbf0eaba63edd2391
#
_entry.id   2c1783383ca0b91dbf0eaba63edd2391
#
_cell.length_a   1.000
_cell.length_b   1.000
_cell.length_c   1.000
_cell.angle_alpha   90.00
_cell.angle_beta   90.00
_cell.angle_gamma   90.00
#
_symmetry.space_group_name_H-M   'P 1'
#
loop_
_entity.id
_entity.type
_entity.pdbx_description
1 polymer ?
#
loop_
_entity_poly.entity_id
_entity_poly.type
_entity_poly.pdbx_seq_one_letter_code
_entity_poly.pdbx_strand_id
1 'polypeptide(L)'
;MWQRLFLRRMVSPGGGANTAPRYDAAIIVPFTLNMLVLGVESSCDETGVALYDSTRGLLSHALYSQIAMHNEYGGVVPELASRDHIQRVLPLTRQVFGESGCTLADLDGIAYTQGPGLAGALLVGAGMARALAFALDIPAVGVHHLEGHMLSPLISDTPPAFPFVALLVSGGHTQLMLVSGVGRYALLGETLDDAAGEAFDKTAQLLGLGYPGGPALSKLAATGDATRFSLPRPMLNSGDFDFSFSGLKTAVLTLVRKEGLGHAADIAAAFQVAAVDVLVRKSLAACRQSGAERLVVAGGVGANAHLREQLTGEAAKRGITVFYPRMEFCTDNGAMIAYAGAQRMAHAQADLGFAVKPRWELAALEAV
;
A
#
# COMPACT_ATOMS: atom_id res chain seq x y z
N MET A 1 -9.47 13.43 -34.37
CA MET A 1 -8.22 13.32 -35.15
C MET A 1 -7.24 12.44 -34.38
N TRP A 2 -7.68 11.19 -34.11
CA TRP A 2 -6.94 10.19 -33.31
C TRP A 2 -6.81 8.94 -34.17
N GLN A 3 -5.76 8.85 -34.98
CA GLN A 3 -5.38 7.60 -35.65
C GLN A 3 -3.87 7.59 -35.87
N ARG A 4 -3.28 6.46 -35.48
CA ARG A 4 -1.97 5.91 -35.82
C ARG A 4 -0.85 6.16 -34.79
N LEU A 5 -0.71 5.15 -33.93
CA LEU A 5 0.58 4.51 -33.73
C LEU A 5 0.35 3.01 -33.46
N PHE A 6 0.41 2.23 -34.53
CA PHE A 6 0.30 0.76 -34.48
C PHE A 6 1.70 0.15 -34.36
N LEU A 7 1.81 -0.77 -33.45
CA LEU A 7 2.83 -1.79 -33.21
C LEU A 7 3.51 -2.33 -34.48
N ARG A 8 4.84 -2.49 -34.43
CA ARG A 8 5.54 -3.56 -35.15
C ARG A 8 5.92 -4.66 -34.16
N ARG A 9 5.21 -5.77 -34.26
CA ARG A 9 5.64 -7.08 -33.76
C ARG A 9 6.83 -7.55 -34.61
N MET A 10 7.96 -7.87 -33.98
CA MET A 10 8.94 -8.81 -34.56
C MET A 10 8.84 -10.10 -33.75
N VAL A 11 8.37 -11.14 -34.46
CA VAL A 11 8.46 -12.52 -34.05
C VAL A 11 9.74 -13.07 -34.68
N SER A 12 10.58 -13.71 -33.91
CA SER A 12 11.61 -14.64 -34.41
C SER A 12 11.47 -15.99 -33.72
N PRO A 13 11.46 -17.08 -34.45
CA PRO A 13 11.37 -18.42 -33.90
C PRO A 13 12.75 -19.04 -33.73
N GLY A 14 12.91 -19.92 -32.76
CA GLY A 14 13.96 -20.95 -32.82
C GLY A 14 14.69 -21.25 -31.53
N GLY A 15 14.42 -22.44 -30.98
CA GLY A 15 15.47 -23.39 -30.58
C GLY A 15 15.95 -23.40 -29.15
N GLY A 16 15.41 -24.31 -28.35
CA GLY A 16 16.10 -25.30 -27.53
C GLY A 16 17.11 -24.83 -26.47
N ALA A 17 16.81 -25.18 -25.28
CA ALA A 17 17.65 -25.72 -24.21
C ALA A 17 17.39 -25.05 -22.85
N ASN A 18 17.14 -25.90 -21.91
CA ASN A 18 16.90 -25.75 -20.49
C ASN A 18 17.96 -24.86 -19.80
N THR A 19 17.67 -23.60 -19.57
CA THR A 19 18.40 -22.70 -18.66
C THR A 19 17.38 -21.88 -17.88
N ALA A 20 17.59 -21.77 -16.57
CA ALA A 20 16.78 -20.92 -15.70
C ALA A 20 16.57 -19.53 -16.33
N PRO A 21 15.38 -18.92 -16.20
CA PRO A 21 15.10 -17.63 -16.80
C PRO A 21 16.05 -16.57 -16.23
N ARG A 22 17.00 -16.12 -17.05
CA ARG A 22 17.70 -14.86 -16.82
C ARG A 22 16.67 -13.77 -17.13
N TYR A 23 16.24 -13.07 -16.10
CA TYR A 23 15.43 -11.86 -16.27
C TYR A 23 16.34 -10.78 -16.88
N ASP A 24 16.18 -10.52 -18.17
CA ASP A 24 16.78 -9.36 -18.80
C ASP A 24 16.29 -8.10 -18.08
N ALA A 25 17.23 -7.19 -17.80
CA ALA A 25 16.93 -5.91 -17.19
C ALA A 25 15.81 -5.23 -18.00
N ALA A 26 14.65 -5.05 -17.36
CA ALA A 26 13.51 -4.42 -17.99
C ALA A 26 13.94 -3.01 -18.43
N ILE A 27 13.91 -2.77 -19.73
CA ILE A 27 14.10 -1.45 -20.31
C ILE A 27 12.97 -0.60 -19.72
N ILE A 28 13.34 0.35 -18.87
CA ILE A 28 12.44 1.44 -18.47
C ILE A 28 12.17 2.20 -19.75
N VAL A 29 11.01 1.97 -20.39
CA VAL A 29 10.55 2.82 -21.48
C VAL A 29 10.33 4.19 -20.87
N PRO A 30 11.09 5.22 -21.23
CA PRO A 30 10.85 6.54 -20.67
C PRO A 30 9.44 6.96 -21.11
N PHE A 31 8.59 7.24 -20.13
CA PHE A 31 7.27 7.81 -20.34
C PHE A 31 7.48 9.23 -20.89
N THR A 32 7.45 9.39 -22.21
CA THR A 32 7.85 10.63 -22.92
C THR A 32 6.70 11.61 -23.14
N LEU A 33 5.59 11.49 -22.43
CA LEU A 33 4.54 12.51 -22.43
C LEU A 33 4.56 13.25 -21.09
N ASN A 34 4.78 14.57 -21.18
CA ASN A 34 4.53 15.45 -20.04
C ASN A 34 3.04 15.36 -19.70
N MET A 35 2.70 14.85 -18.54
CA MET A 35 1.33 14.53 -18.17
C MET A 35 1.06 14.95 -16.73
N LEU A 36 0.01 15.76 -16.53
CA LEU A 36 -0.53 16.13 -15.23
C LEU A 36 -1.72 15.26 -14.88
N VAL A 37 -1.60 14.47 -13.81
CA VAL A 37 -2.62 13.52 -13.35
C VAL A 37 -3.16 13.91 -11.99
N LEU A 38 -4.49 13.99 -11.88
CA LEU A 38 -5.20 14.09 -10.60
C LEU A 38 -5.43 12.68 -10.05
N GLY A 39 -4.95 12.39 -8.84
CA GLY A 39 -5.21 11.14 -8.12
C GLY A 39 -6.24 11.32 -7.03
N VAL A 40 -7.19 10.39 -6.94
CA VAL A 40 -8.26 10.37 -5.94
C VAL A 40 -8.27 9.04 -5.21
N GLU A 41 -8.03 9.08 -3.90
CA GLU A 41 -8.12 7.94 -2.98
C GLU A 41 -9.35 8.09 -2.09
N SER A 42 -10.17 7.04 -2.00
CA SER A 42 -11.34 7.00 -1.12
C SER A 42 -11.76 5.57 -0.75
N SER A 43 -10.81 4.64 -0.65
CA SER A 43 -11.12 3.21 -0.50
C SER A 43 -11.63 2.80 0.88
N CYS A 44 -11.28 3.54 1.93
CA CYS A 44 -11.60 3.18 3.32
C CYS A 44 -12.02 4.40 4.16
N ASP A 45 -11.16 4.93 5.00
CA ASP A 45 -11.43 6.01 5.95
C ASP A 45 -10.52 7.23 5.79
N GLU A 46 -9.71 7.28 4.73
CA GLU A 46 -8.99 8.46 4.29
C GLU A 46 -9.50 8.94 2.93
N THR A 47 -9.73 10.27 2.83
CA THR A 47 -9.95 10.93 1.53
C THR A 47 -8.67 11.61 1.12
N GLY A 48 -8.01 11.11 0.07
CA GLY A 48 -6.77 11.67 -0.45
C GLY A 48 -6.92 12.20 -1.87
N VAL A 49 -6.35 13.38 -2.12
CA VAL A 49 -6.28 13.96 -3.47
C VAL A 49 -4.87 14.47 -3.72
N ALA A 50 -4.35 14.30 -4.94
CA ALA A 50 -3.02 14.80 -5.29
C ALA A 50 -2.91 15.14 -6.78
N LEU A 51 -1.98 16.03 -7.11
CA LEU A 51 -1.54 16.34 -8.45
C LEU A 51 -0.12 15.83 -8.67
N TYR A 52 0.06 14.96 -9.64
CA TYR A 52 1.35 14.41 -10.04
C TYR A 52 1.65 14.74 -11.50
N ASP A 53 2.82 15.32 -11.72
CA ASP A 53 3.34 15.62 -13.05
C ASP A 53 4.47 14.62 -13.38
N SER A 54 4.39 13.98 -14.53
CA SER A 54 5.35 12.92 -14.92
C SER A 54 6.81 13.41 -15.06
N THR A 55 7.04 14.71 -15.15
CA THR A 55 8.37 15.33 -15.27
C THR A 55 8.82 16.07 -14.01
N ARG A 56 7.88 16.73 -13.31
CA ARG A 56 8.16 17.54 -12.11
C ARG A 56 7.94 16.77 -10.80
N GLY A 57 7.33 15.57 -10.88
CA GLY A 57 6.96 14.79 -9.70
C GLY A 57 5.67 15.25 -9.04
N LEU A 58 5.54 15.00 -7.74
CA LEU A 58 4.38 15.39 -6.94
C LEU A 58 4.35 16.91 -6.75
N LEU A 59 3.27 17.56 -7.21
CA LEU A 59 3.12 19.00 -7.13
C LEU A 59 2.41 19.45 -5.85
N SER A 60 1.35 18.75 -5.47
CA SER A 60 0.56 19.02 -4.26
C SER A 60 -0.23 17.78 -3.86
N HIS A 61 -0.52 17.65 -2.59
CA HIS A 61 -1.41 16.62 -2.08
C HIS A 61 -2.17 17.12 -0.85
N ALA A 62 -3.37 16.60 -0.66
CA ALA A 62 -4.20 16.88 0.51
C ALA A 62 -4.85 15.59 1.00
N LEU A 63 -4.95 15.45 2.32
CA LEU A 63 -5.48 14.26 2.99
C LEU A 63 -6.43 14.70 4.09
N TYR A 64 -7.55 14.00 4.19
CA TYR A 64 -8.45 14.07 5.33
C TYR A 64 -8.69 12.68 5.89
N SER A 65 -8.40 12.46 7.17
CA SER A 65 -8.63 11.19 7.85
C SER A 65 -9.89 11.24 8.71
N GLN A 66 -10.69 10.19 8.63
CA GLN A 66 -11.94 10.01 9.36
C GLN A 66 -11.73 9.27 10.69
N ILE A 67 -10.48 9.01 11.09
CA ILE A 67 -10.13 8.26 12.31
C ILE A 67 -10.87 8.79 13.54
N ALA A 68 -10.94 10.13 13.70
CA ALA A 68 -11.60 10.73 14.85
C ALA A 68 -13.10 10.37 14.92
N MET A 69 -13.78 10.32 13.78
CA MET A 69 -15.18 9.92 13.67
C MET A 69 -15.36 8.44 13.98
N HIS A 70 -14.52 7.58 13.41
CA HIS A 70 -14.62 6.15 13.56
C HIS A 70 -14.17 5.63 14.93
N ASN A 71 -13.36 6.40 15.65
CA ASN A 71 -12.91 6.04 17.00
C ASN A 71 -14.08 5.86 17.99
N GLU A 72 -15.16 6.62 17.84
CA GLU A 72 -16.37 6.49 18.67
C GLU A 72 -17.06 5.14 18.50
N TYR A 73 -16.85 4.48 17.35
CA TYR A 73 -17.45 3.18 17.02
C TYR A 73 -16.48 2.00 17.20
N GLY A 74 -15.22 2.29 17.58
CA GLY A 74 -14.18 1.24 17.72
C GLY A 74 -13.69 0.63 16.42
N GLY A 75 -13.94 1.29 15.28
CA GLY A 75 -13.51 0.85 13.94
C GLY A 75 -14.33 1.49 12.84
N VAL A 76 -13.95 1.26 11.58
CA VAL A 76 -14.57 1.89 10.42
C VAL A 76 -16.02 1.46 10.23
N VAL A 77 -16.92 2.43 10.09
CA VAL A 77 -18.34 2.24 9.74
C VAL A 77 -18.51 2.61 8.27
N PRO A 78 -18.72 1.65 7.34
CA PRO A 78 -18.67 1.88 5.90
C PRO A 78 -19.64 2.94 5.39
N GLU A 79 -20.85 3.01 5.96
CA GLU A 79 -21.86 3.99 5.56
C GLU A 79 -21.45 5.42 5.94
N LEU A 80 -20.86 5.61 7.12
CA LEU A 80 -20.36 6.91 7.57
C LEU A 80 -19.16 7.33 6.73
N ALA A 81 -18.23 6.39 6.44
CA ALA A 81 -17.08 6.65 5.60
C ALA A 81 -17.52 7.18 4.21
N SER A 82 -18.46 6.49 3.58
CA SER A 82 -18.97 6.90 2.26
C SER A 82 -19.58 8.30 2.26
N ARG A 83 -20.35 8.64 3.28
CA ARG A 83 -20.98 9.98 3.42
C ARG A 83 -19.96 11.07 3.65
N ASP A 84 -18.93 10.82 4.44
CA ASP A 84 -17.90 11.82 4.70
C ASP A 84 -17.02 12.05 3.45
N HIS A 85 -16.67 11.02 2.68
CA HIS A 85 -15.96 11.20 1.40
C HIS A 85 -16.65 12.17 0.46
N ILE A 86 -18.01 12.13 0.37
CA ILE A 86 -18.80 13.07 -0.45
C ILE A 86 -18.53 14.53 -0.02
N GLN A 87 -18.36 14.77 1.27
CA GLN A 87 -18.13 16.11 1.80
C GLN A 87 -16.68 16.58 1.61
N ARG A 88 -15.70 15.63 1.55
CA ARG A 88 -14.27 15.94 1.57
C ARG A 88 -13.64 16.04 0.19
N VAL A 89 -14.06 15.21 -0.76
CA VAL A 89 -13.37 15.08 -2.04
C VAL A 89 -13.25 16.38 -2.82
N LEU A 90 -14.32 17.19 -2.90
CA LEU A 90 -14.28 18.47 -3.62
C LEU A 90 -13.47 19.57 -2.93
N PRO A 91 -13.61 19.80 -1.60
CA PRO A 91 -12.72 20.71 -0.88
C PRO A 91 -11.24 20.37 -1.03
N LEU A 92 -10.85 19.09 -0.89
CA LEU A 92 -9.47 18.65 -1.08
C LEU A 92 -8.99 18.85 -2.51
N THR A 93 -9.85 18.59 -3.51
CA THR A 93 -9.53 18.86 -4.91
C THR A 93 -9.24 20.34 -5.14
N ARG A 94 -10.05 21.24 -4.60
CA ARG A 94 -9.82 22.69 -4.69
C ARG A 94 -8.52 23.11 -4.00
N GLN A 95 -8.21 22.50 -2.85
CA GLN A 95 -6.98 22.75 -2.12
C GLN A 95 -5.74 22.42 -2.95
N VAL A 96 -5.66 21.20 -3.54
CA VAL A 96 -4.46 20.80 -4.31
C VAL A 96 -4.26 21.66 -5.55
N PHE A 97 -5.32 22.13 -6.22
CA PHE A 97 -5.18 23.09 -7.31
C PHE A 97 -4.72 24.47 -6.83
N GLY A 98 -5.26 24.94 -5.71
CA GLY A 98 -4.83 26.22 -5.11
C GLY A 98 -3.36 26.24 -4.70
N GLU A 99 -2.86 25.12 -4.15
CA GLU A 99 -1.48 24.99 -3.70
C GLU A 99 -0.49 24.79 -4.85
N SER A 100 -0.88 24.08 -5.92
CA SER A 100 -0.02 23.81 -7.06
C SER A 100 0.06 24.96 -8.07
N GLY A 101 -0.90 25.86 -8.05
CA GLY A 101 -1.09 26.90 -9.08
C GLY A 101 -1.57 26.38 -10.43
N CYS A 102 -1.88 25.08 -10.55
CA CYS A 102 -2.46 24.48 -11.74
C CYS A 102 -3.96 24.75 -11.80
N THR A 103 -4.54 24.58 -12.99
CA THR A 103 -5.99 24.68 -13.25
C THR A 103 -6.54 23.35 -13.75
N LEU A 104 -7.86 23.21 -13.77
CA LEU A 104 -8.52 22.02 -14.35
C LEU A 104 -8.18 21.82 -15.83
N ALA A 105 -7.90 22.91 -16.56
CA ALA A 105 -7.56 22.85 -17.99
C ALA A 105 -6.14 22.30 -18.25
N ASP A 106 -5.30 22.23 -17.22
CA ASP A 106 -3.95 21.68 -17.33
C ASP A 106 -3.91 20.17 -17.15
N LEU A 107 -5.04 19.54 -16.75
CA LEU A 107 -5.11 18.10 -16.54
C LEU A 107 -5.09 17.32 -17.85
N ASP A 108 -4.25 16.29 -17.89
CA ASP A 108 -4.18 15.32 -19.00
C ASP A 108 -4.93 14.00 -18.67
N GLY A 109 -5.18 13.73 -17.38
CA GLY A 109 -5.89 12.54 -16.96
C GLY A 109 -6.24 12.52 -15.48
N ILE A 110 -7.14 11.60 -15.12
CA ILE A 110 -7.57 11.40 -13.73
C ILE A 110 -7.40 9.93 -13.34
N ALA A 111 -6.77 9.68 -12.19
CA ALA A 111 -6.66 8.38 -11.58
C ALA A 111 -7.55 8.30 -10.34
N TYR A 112 -8.19 7.18 -10.12
CA TYR A 112 -9.00 6.95 -8.93
C TYR A 112 -8.85 5.53 -8.43
N THR A 113 -8.99 5.33 -7.14
CA THR A 113 -8.99 3.97 -6.58
C THR A 113 -10.25 3.25 -7.01
N GLN A 114 -10.07 2.21 -7.84
CA GLN A 114 -11.16 1.36 -8.29
C GLN A 114 -11.45 0.22 -7.31
N GLY A 115 -10.46 -0.15 -6.49
CA GLY A 115 -10.49 -1.22 -5.50
C GLY A 115 -9.10 -1.78 -5.19
N PRO A 116 -9.01 -2.73 -4.22
CA PRO A 116 -10.07 -3.13 -3.29
C PRO A 116 -10.43 -2.04 -2.29
N GLY A 117 -11.56 -2.21 -1.56
CA GLY A 117 -12.00 -1.26 -0.55
C GLY A 117 -13.51 -1.36 -0.27
N LEU A 118 -14.01 -0.41 0.51
CA LEU A 118 -15.43 -0.29 0.84
C LEU A 118 -16.23 0.19 -0.38
N ALA A 119 -17.20 -0.58 -0.83
CA ALA A 119 -17.93 -0.34 -2.09
C ALA A 119 -18.50 1.08 -2.18
N GLY A 120 -19.16 1.59 -1.12
CA GLY A 120 -19.73 2.93 -1.10
C GLY A 120 -18.67 4.03 -1.13
N ALA A 121 -17.58 3.86 -0.41
CA ALA A 121 -16.43 4.78 -0.37
C ALA A 121 -15.75 4.85 -1.75
N LEU A 122 -15.44 3.71 -2.37
CA LEU A 122 -14.90 3.62 -3.73
C LEU A 122 -15.78 4.32 -4.76
N LEU A 123 -17.12 4.14 -4.67
CA LEU A 123 -18.07 4.78 -5.59
C LEU A 123 -18.02 6.31 -5.54
N VAL A 124 -17.73 6.90 -4.39
CA VAL A 124 -17.63 8.38 -4.26
C VAL A 124 -16.44 8.90 -5.04
N GLY A 125 -15.24 8.36 -4.83
CA GLY A 125 -14.02 8.78 -5.54
C GLY A 125 -14.12 8.49 -7.04
N ALA A 126 -14.55 7.28 -7.41
CA ALA A 126 -14.73 6.89 -8.80
C ALA A 126 -15.77 7.74 -9.51
N GLY A 127 -16.92 8.02 -8.88
CA GLY A 127 -17.99 8.85 -9.44
C GLY A 127 -17.52 10.28 -9.69
N MET A 128 -16.84 10.91 -8.73
CA MET A 128 -16.28 12.26 -8.89
C MET A 128 -15.22 12.29 -10.00
N ALA A 129 -14.27 11.35 -9.98
CA ALA A 129 -13.20 11.28 -10.96
C ALA A 129 -13.73 11.10 -12.40
N ARG A 130 -14.68 10.19 -12.58
CA ARG A 130 -15.29 9.92 -13.89
C ARG A 130 -16.17 11.09 -14.39
N ALA A 131 -16.92 11.73 -13.50
CA ALA A 131 -17.72 12.90 -13.86
C ALA A 131 -16.84 14.08 -14.29
N LEU A 132 -15.73 14.30 -13.57
CA LEU A 132 -14.77 15.36 -13.90
C LEU A 132 -14.04 15.05 -15.22
N ALA A 133 -13.59 13.83 -15.43
CA ALA A 133 -12.95 13.38 -16.67
C ALA A 133 -13.90 13.57 -17.89
N PHE A 134 -15.16 13.21 -17.73
CA PHE A 134 -16.18 13.44 -18.74
C PHE A 134 -16.38 14.92 -19.07
N ALA A 135 -16.46 15.77 -18.04
CA ALA A 135 -16.66 17.20 -18.23
C ALA A 135 -15.46 17.91 -18.91
N LEU A 136 -14.25 17.37 -18.72
CA LEU A 136 -13.03 17.92 -19.30
C LEU A 136 -12.60 17.23 -20.61
N ASP A 137 -13.30 16.20 -21.04
CA ASP A 137 -12.98 15.36 -22.22
C ASP A 137 -11.56 14.77 -22.14
N ILE A 138 -11.15 14.29 -20.95
CA ILE A 138 -9.87 13.66 -20.68
C ILE A 138 -10.04 12.22 -20.18
N PRO A 139 -9.01 11.36 -20.33
CA PRO A 139 -9.08 9.98 -19.88
C PRO A 139 -9.14 9.85 -18.34
N ALA A 140 -9.79 8.79 -17.87
CA ALA A 140 -9.76 8.37 -16.47
C ALA A 140 -9.37 6.91 -16.35
N VAL A 141 -8.50 6.60 -15.38
CA VAL A 141 -8.02 5.24 -15.12
C VAL A 141 -8.30 4.80 -13.70
N GLY A 142 -8.83 3.58 -13.56
CA GLY A 142 -9.00 2.92 -12.26
C GLY A 142 -7.69 2.27 -11.82
N VAL A 143 -7.26 2.58 -10.59
CA VAL A 143 -6.02 2.08 -9.98
C VAL A 143 -6.35 1.06 -8.90
N HIS A 144 -5.53 0.02 -8.81
CA HIS A 144 -5.58 -0.93 -7.70
C HIS A 144 -4.93 -0.30 -6.46
N HIS A 145 -5.67 -0.23 -5.35
CA HIS A 145 -5.22 0.41 -4.11
C HIS A 145 -3.85 -0.11 -3.62
N LEU A 146 -3.67 -1.43 -3.58
CA LEU A 146 -2.40 -2.03 -3.12
C LEU A 146 -1.25 -1.79 -4.10
N GLU A 147 -1.51 -1.62 -5.40
CA GLU A 147 -0.50 -1.18 -6.35
C GLU A 147 -0.04 0.24 -6.04
N GLY A 148 -0.96 1.14 -5.72
CA GLY A 148 -0.63 2.47 -5.25
C GLY A 148 0.37 2.43 -4.09
N HIS A 149 0.08 1.64 -3.07
CA HIS A 149 1.00 1.45 -1.93
C HIS A 149 2.36 0.90 -2.35
N MET A 150 2.42 -0.16 -3.16
CA MET A 150 3.68 -0.77 -3.59
C MET A 150 4.54 0.18 -4.41
N LEU A 151 3.93 1.03 -5.22
CA LEU A 151 4.63 1.99 -6.06
C LEU A 151 4.93 3.32 -5.35
N SER A 152 4.34 3.57 -4.18
CA SER A 152 4.55 4.81 -3.41
C SER A 152 6.03 5.16 -3.14
N PRO A 153 6.95 4.23 -2.84
CA PRO A 153 8.37 4.56 -2.69
C PRO A 153 9.05 5.06 -3.97
N LEU A 154 8.45 4.82 -5.14
CA LEU A 154 8.95 5.33 -6.43
C LEU A 154 8.72 6.85 -6.61
N ILE A 155 7.90 7.47 -5.76
CA ILE A 155 7.69 8.93 -5.73
C ILE A 155 8.87 9.65 -5.04
N SER A 156 9.78 8.92 -4.38
CA SER A 156 10.91 9.49 -3.65
C SER A 156 12.02 9.99 -4.58
N ASP A 157 12.91 10.84 -4.05
CA ASP A 157 14.09 11.35 -4.78
C ASP A 157 15.10 10.24 -5.13
N THR A 158 15.04 9.12 -4.40
CA THR A 158 15.89 7.95 -4.63
C THR A 158 15.02 6.70 -4.77
N PRO A 159 14.33 6.54 -5.91
CA PRO A 159 13.39 5.44 -6.11
C PRO A 159 14.11 4.09 -6.20
N PRO A 160 13.52 2.99 -5.70
CA PRO A 160 14.04 1.65 -5.92
C PRO A 160 13.96 1.27 -7.40
N ALA A 161 15.02 0.67 -7.93
CA ALA A 161 14.97 0.06 -9.25
C ALA A 161 14.31 -1.33 -9.20
N PHE A 162 13.63 -1.74 -10.25
CA PHE A 162 13.13 -3.11 -10.40
C PHE A 162 14.28 -4.08 -10.72
N PRO A 163 14.16 -5.39 -10.39
CA PRO A 163 13.15 -5.96 -9.52
C PRO A 163 13.41 -5.69 -8.04
N PHE A 164 12.35 -5.76 -7.23
CA PHE A 164 12.45 -5.72 -5.77
C PHE A 164 11.40 -6.66 -5.12
N VAL A 165 11.63 -7.07 -3.88
CA VAL A 165 10.57 -7.67 -3.05
C VAL A 165 9.81 -6.54 -2.37
N ALA A 166 8.48 -6.62 -2.35
CA ALA A 166 7.63 -5.71 -1.60
C ALA A 166 6.99 -6.44 -0.41
N LEU A 167 7.17 -5.91 0.80
CA LEU A 167 6.38 -6.23 1.98
C LEU A 167 5.24 -5.22 2.06
N LEU A 168 4.04 -5.66 1.70
CA LEU A 168 2.81 -4.92 1.83
C LEU A 168 2.18 -5.24 3.18
N VAL A 169 2.15 -4.27 4.10
CA VAL A 169 1.75 -4.51 5.48
C VAL A 169 0.86 -3.37 6.00
N SER A 170 -0.44 -3.65 6.09
CA SER A 170 -1.49 -2.69 6.46
C SER A 170 -2.49 -3.29 7.46
N GLY A 171 -3.54 -2.56 7.77
CA GLY A 171 -4.67 -3.06 8.58
C GLY A 171 -5.37 -4.26 7.97
N GLY A 172 -5.52 -4.30 6.65
CA GLY A 172 -6.24 -5.35 5.93
C GLY A 172 -5.37 -6.37 5.20
N HIS A 173 -4.08 -6.09 4.98
CA HIS A 173 -3.23 -6.92 4.14
C HIS A 173 -1.85 -7.16 4.77
N THR A 174 -1.34 -8.38 4.57
CA THR A 174 0.06 -8.73 4.83
C THR A 174 0.50 -9.67 3.72
N GLN A 175 1.30 -9.16 2.77
CA GLN A 175 1.71 -9.88 1.57
C GLN A 175 3.18 -9.62 1.25
N LEU A 176 3.86 -10.62 0.71
CA LEU A 176 5.16 -10.52 0.08
C LEU A 176 5.00 -10.73 -1.41
N MET A 177 5.49 -9.77 -2.19
CA MET A 177 5.38 -9.77 -3.64
C MET A 177 6.77 -9.62 -4.27
N LEU A 178 7.04 -10.35 -5.35
CA LEU A 178 8.15 -10.01 -6.25
C LEU A 178 7.61 -9.06 -7.32
N VAL A 179 8.20 -7.88 -7.39
CA VAL A 179 7.82 -6.80 -8.29
C VAL A 179 8.90 -6.65 -9.36
N SER A 180 8.59 -7.05 -10.58
CA SER A 180 9.52 -6.99 -11.72
C SER A 180 9.30 -5.78 -12.63
N GLY A 181 8.23 -5.04 -12.40
CA GLY A 181 7.82 -3.84 -13.12
C GLY A 181 6.38 -3.48 -12.76
N VAL A 182 5.88 -2.34 -13.24
CA VAL A 182 4.48 -1.95 -13.04
C VAL A 182 3.55 -2.99 -13.68
N GLY A 183 2.59 -3.52 -12.92
CA GLY A 183 1.69 -4.59 -13.36
C GLY A 183 2.34 -5.99 -13.45
N ARG A 184 3.58 -6.16 -13.03
CA ARG A 184 4.29 -7.45 -13.04
C ARG A 184 4.59 -7.90 -11.62
N TYR A 185 3.59 -8.50 -11.00
CA TYR A 185 3.57 -8.87 -9.59
C TYR A 185 3.42 -10.38 -9.44
N ALA A 186 4.32 -11.00 -8.68
CA ALA A 186 4.21 -12.39 -8.29
C ALA A 186 4.04 -12.49 -6.78
N LEU A 187 2.94 -13.08 -6.32
CA LEU A 187 2.72 -13.34 -4.91
C LEU A 187 3.71 -14.39 -4.44
N LEU A 188 4.47 -14.08 -3.40
CA LEU A 188 5.40 -15.01 -2.75
C LEU A 188 4.78 -15.66 -1.52
N GLY A 189 3.99 -14.91 -0.77
CA GLY A 189 3.25 -15.37 0.40
C GLY A 189 2.34 -14.28 0.96
N GLU A 190 1.34 -14.68 1.71
CA GLU A 190 0.35 -13.78 2.32
C GLU A 190 -0.12 -14.28 3.68
N THR A 191 -0.87 -13.46 4.39
CA THR A 191 -1.47 -13.91 5.64
C THR A 191 -2.63 -14.87 5.39
N LEU A 192 -2.65 -15.96 6.13
CA LEU A 192 -3.72 -16.98 6.08
C LEU A 192 -4.89 -16.65 7.02
N ASP A 193 -4.73 -15.65 7.87
CA ASP A 193 -5.72 -15.22 8.86
C ASP A 193 -5.70 -13.70 9.08
N ASP A 194 -5.55 -13.21 10.30
CA ASP A 194 -5.49 -11.77 10.60
C ASP A 194 -4.28 -11.13 9.86
N ALA A 195 -4.46 -9.95 9.29
CA ALA A 195 -3.35 -9.12 8.83
C ALA A 195 -2.53 -8.60 10.03
N ALA A 196 -1.26 -8.25 9.81
CA ALA A 196 -0.40 -7.75 10.88
C ALA A 196 -0.98 -6.50 11.55
N GLY A 197 -1.47 -5.52 10.77
CA GLY A 197 -2.07 -4.30 11.33
C GLY A 197 -3.34 -4.60 12.11
N GLU A 198 -4.19 -5.49 11.62
CA GLU A 198 -5.37 -5.98 12.35
C GLU A 198 -4.97 -6.64 13.69
N ALA A 199 -3.90 -7.41 13.70
CA ALA A 199 -3.39 -8.02 14.93
C ALA A 199 -2.86 -6.96 15.92
N PHE A 200 -2.22 -5.89 15.43
CA PHE A 200 -1.84 -4.73 16.25
C PHE A 200 -3.07 -4.04 16.84
N ASP A 201 -4.09 -3.75 16.05
CA ASP A 201 -5.31 -3.07 16.49
C ASP A 201 -6.10 -3.91 17.50
N LYS A 202 -6.29 -5.20 17.23
CA LYS A 202 -6.97 -6.13 18.15
C LYS A 202 -6.19 -6.30 19.46
N THR A 203 -4.86 -6.33 19.41
CA THR A 203 -4.02 -6.39 20.61
C THR A 203 -4.11 -5.10 21.41
N ALA A 204 -4.09 -3.95 20.76
CA ALA A 204 -4.29 -2.65 21.40
C ALA A 204 -5.65 -2.59 22.11
N GLN A 205 -6.71 -3.08 21.47
CA GLN A 205 -8.03 -3.17 22.07
C GLN A 205 -8.06 -4.07 23.32
N LEU A 206 -7.38 -5.22 23.28
CA LEU A 206 -7.24 -6.10 24.45
C LEU A 206 -6.51 -5.43 25.61
N LEU A 207 -5.61 -4.49 25.32
CA LEU A 207 -4.87 -3.69 26.30
C LEU A 207 -5.57 -2.39 26.69
N GLY A 208 -6.78 -2.10 26.15
CA GLY A 208 -7.56 -0.91 26.46
C GLY A 208 -7.05 0.38 25.80
N LEU A 209 -6.34 0.31 24.69
CA LEU A 209 -5.65 1.44 24.05
C LEU A 209 -6.46 2.21 22.99
N GLY A 210 -7.72 1.87 22.75
CA GLY A 210 -8.54 2.58 21.75
C GLY A 210 -8.15 2.26 20.28
N TYR A 211 -8.65 3.10 19.35
CA TYR A 211 -8.45 3.01 17.91
C TYR A 211 -7.91 4.35 17.34
N PRO A 212 -6.97 4.38 16.36
CA PRO A 212 -6.24 3.23 15.82
C PRO A 212 -5.24 2.66 16.82
N GLY A 213 -5.23 1.34 16.93
CA GLY A 213 -4.48 0.65 17.97
C GLY A 213 -2.98 0.59 17.73
N GLY A 214 -2.54 0.45 16.47
CA GLY A 214 -1.14 0.24 16.11
C GLY A 214 -0.18 1.30 16.67
N PRO A 215 -0.39 2.60 16.44
CA PRO A 215 0.46 3.66 17.02
C PRO A 215 0.44 3.69 18.55
N ALA A 216 -0.74 3.52 19.16
CA ALA A 216 -0.88 3.50 20.62
C ALA A 216 -0.13 2.32 21.26
N LEU A 217 -0.26 1.12 20.65
CA LEU A 217 0.45 -0.07 21.08
C LEU A 217 1.97 0.10 20.95
N SER A 218 2.44 0.64 19.83
CA SER A 218 3.89 0.86 19.61
C SER A 218 4.47 1.85 20.63
N LYS A 219 3.71 2.91 20.96
CA LYS A 219 4.10 3.87 21.99
C LYS A 219 4.16 3.22 23.37
N LEU A 220 3.20 2.37 23.72
CA LEU A 220 3.20 1.63 24.97
C LEU A 220 4.35 0.60 25.02
N ALA A 221 4.58 -0.12 23.95
CA ALA A 221 5.65 -1.12 23.81
C ALA A 221 7.04 -0.52 24.06
N ALA A 222 7.27 0.73 23.68
CA ALA A 222 8.54 1.42 23.91
C ALA A 222 8.87 1.63 25.41
N THR A 223 7.90 1.48 26.31
CA THR A 223 8.09 1.61 27.76
C THR A 223 8.13 0.28 28.50
N GLY A 224 7.95 -0.85 27.78
CA GLY A 224 7.86 -2.19 28.36
C GLY A 224 9.15 -3.01 28.18
N ASP A 225 9.26 -4.09 28.95
CA ASP A 225 10.31 -5.10 28.81
C ASP A 225 9.82 -6.26 27.93
N ALA A 226 10.31 -6.32 26.69
CA ALA A 226 9.95 -7.37 25.73
C ALA A 226 10.46 -8.77 26.14
N THR A 227 11.40 -8.88 27.07
CA THR A 227 11.97 -10.16 27.51
C THR A 227 11.15 -10.85 28.60
N ARG A 228 10.23 -10.10 29.23
CA ARG A 228 9.40 -10.59 30.32
C ARG A 228 8.47 -11.73 29.93
N PHE A 229 7.92 -11.66 28.70
CA PHE A 229 6.98 -12.65 28.19
C PHE A 229 7.44 -13.23 26.87
N SER A 230 7.39 -14.56 26.76
CA SER A 230 7.69 -15.25 25.50
C SER A 230 6.38 -15.49 24.74
N LEU A 231 6.20 -14.81 23.60
CA LEU A 231 5.06 -15.00 22.72
C LEU A 231 5.45 -15.83 21.47
N PRO A 232 4.52 -16.60 20.91
CA PRO A 232 4.78 -17.42 19.73
C PRO A 232 5.09 -16.55 18.50
N ARG A 233 5.77 -17.16 17.53
CA ARG A 233 6.02 -16.60 16.19
C ARG A 233 5.40 -17.54 15.17
N PRO A 234 4.08 -17.40 14.94
CA PRO A 234 3.38 -18.34 14.09
C PRO A 234 4.02 -18.41 12.70
N MET A 235 4.03 -19.59 12.11
CA MET A 235 4.55 -19.89 10.78
C MET A 235 5.98 -19.44 10.46
N LEU A 236 6.77 -18.98 11.43
CA LEU A 236 8.15 -18.54 11.21
C LEU A 236 9.02 -19.62 10.53
N ASN A 237 8.77 -20.88 10.84
CA ASN A 237 9.51 -22.04 10.33
C ASN A 237 8.64 -22.94 9.41
N SER A 238 7.60 -22.43 8.79
CA SER A 238 6.70 -23.21 7.90
C SER A 238 7.36 -23.65 6.59
N GLY A 239 8.46 -23.01 6.20
CA GLY A 239 9.17 -23.33 4.94
C GLY A 239 8.65 -22.55 3.72
N ASP A 240 7.60 -21.78 3.88
CA ASP A 240 6.98 -20.85 2.92
C ASP A 240 7.14 -19.40 3.37
N PHE A 241 6.47 -18.46 2.67
CA PHE A 241 6.44 -17.05 3.01
C PHE A 241 5.08 -16.57 3.54
N ASP A 242 4.14 -17.49 3.81
CA ASP A 242 2.85 -17.15 4.36
C ASP A 242 2.95 -16.74 5.83
N PHE A 243 2.03 -15.89 6.26
CA PHE A 243 1.96 -15.35 7.61
C PHE A 243 0.73 -15.85 8.36
N SER A 244 0.78 -15.76 9.68
CA SER A 244 -0.38 -15.93 10.56
C SER A 244 -0.17 -15.09 11.81
N PHE A 245 -1.20 -14.36 12.22
CA PHE A 245 -1.15 -13.52 13.42
C PHE A 245 -2.29 -13.82 14.41
N SER A 246 -3.32 -14.59 14.04
CA SER A 246 -4.44 -14.91 14.92
C SER A 246 -4.00 -15.71 16.15
N GLY A 247 -3.02 -16.61 15.97
CA GLY A 247 -2.43 -17.37 17.07
C GLY A 247 -1.67 -16.49 18.07
N LEU A 248 -0.97 -15.47 17.57
CA LEU A 248 -0.26 -14.49 18.39
C LEU A 248 -1.24 -13.64 19.22
N LYS A 249 -2.31 -13.14 18.61
CA LYS A 249 -3.41 -12.45 19.30
C LYS A 249 -4.04 -13.29 20.40
N THR A 250 -4.31 -14.57 20.14
CA THR A 250 -4.87 -15.50 21.12
C THR A 250 -3.94 -15.71 22.32
N ALA A 251 -2.63 -15.79 22.05
CA ALA A 251 -1.62 -15.86 23.12
C ALA A 251 -1.61 -14.60 23.99
N VAL A 252 -1.74 -13.41 23.38
CA VAL A 252 -1.88 -12.14 24.14
C VAL A 252 -3.15 -12.15 24.99
N LEU A 253 -4.28 -12.55 24.44
CA LEU A 253 -5.54 -12.65 25.22
C LEU A 253 -5.38 -13.57 26.45
N THR A 254 -4.74 -14.71 26.27
CA THR A 254 -4.44 -15.65 27.38
C THR A 254 -3.53 -14.99 28.41
N LEU A 255 -2.51 -14.29 27.97
CA LEU A 255 -1.56 -13.60 28.84
C LEU A 255 -2.23 -12.48 29.64
N VAL A 256 -3.05 -11.64 29.00
CA VAL A 256 -3.84 -10.58 29.66
C VAL A 256 -4.80 -11.14 30.71
N ARG A 257 -5.44 -12.28 30.43
CA ARG A 257 -6.32 -12.97 31.40
C ARG A 257 -5.57 -13.48 32.61
N LYS A 258 -4.34 -13.92 32.42
CA LYS A 258 -3.52 -14.50 33.48
C LYS A 258 -2.83 -13.44 34.34
N GLU A 259 -2.21 -12.44 33.71
CA GLU A 259 -1.32 -11.48 34.37
C GLU A 259 -2.03 -10.14 34.67
N GLY A 260 -3.21 -9.89 34.06
CA GLY A 260 -3.92 -8.62 34.14
C GLY A 260 -3.26 -7.49 33.34
N LEU A 261 -3.85 -6.30 33.41
CA LEU A 261 -3.37 -5.12 32.68
C LEU A 261 -2.20 -4.39 33.38
N GLY A 262 -1.79 -4.81 34.56
CA GLY A 262 -0.63 -4.23 35.27
C GLY A 262 0.71 -4.37 34.53
N HIS A 263 0.76 -5.27 33.55
CA HIS A 263 1.92 -5.53 32.68
C HIS A 263 1.65 -5.21 31.21
N ALA A 264 0.71 -4.30 30.93
CA ALA A 264 0.30 -3.98 29.57
C ALA A 264 1.48 -3.51 28.68
N ALA A 265 2.43 -2.76 29.23
CA ALA A 265 3.61 -2.29 28.49
C ALA A 265 4.52 -3.46 28.08
N ASP A 266 4.79 -4.41 28.99
CA ASP A 266 5.63 -5.58 28.73
C ASP A 266 4.97 -6.52 27.71
N ILE A 267 3.63 -6.68 27.82
CA ILE A 267 2.84 -7.48 26.87
C ILE A 267 2.87 -6.83 25.47
N ALA A 268 2.70 -5.51 25.39
CA ALA A 268 2.78 -4.77 24.13
C ALA A 268 4.18 -4.89 23.51
N ALA A 269 5.25 -4.77 24.31
CA ALA A 269 6.63 -4.93 23.85
C ALA A 269 6.89 -6.35 23.32
N ALA A 270 6.49 -7.38 24.06
CA ALA A 270 6.64 -8.77 23.65
C ALA A 270 5.85 -9.08 22.37
N PHE A 271 4.62 -8.56 22.23
CA PHE A 271 3.81 -8.71 21.02
C PHE A 271 4.50 -8.04 19.81
N GLN A 272 4.91 -6.77 19.95
CA GLN A 272 5.56 -6.04 18.86
C GLN A 272 6.81 -6.76 18.38
N VAL A 273 7.67 -7.21 19.29
CA VAL A 273 8.89 -7.96 18.95
C VAL A 273 8.53 -9.27 18.24
N ALA A 274 7.53 -10.01 18.70
CA ALA A 274 7.13 -11.28 18.06
C ALA A 274 6.59 -11.06 16.65
N ALA A 275 5.73 -10.08 16.44
CA ALA A 275 5.15 -9.75 15.14
C ALA A 275 6.22 -9.26 14.15
N VAL A 276 7.06 -8.33 14.60
CA VAL A 276 8.16 -7.76 13.78
C VAL A 276 9.19 -8.82 13.41
N ASP A 277 9.56 -9.73 14.32
CA ASP A 277 10.50 -10.82 14.03
C ASP A 277 10.02 -11.71 12.88
N VAL A 278 8.72 -12.04 12.83
CA VAL A 278 8.13 -12.81 11.71
C VAL A 278 8.20 -12.01 10.41
N LEU A 279 7.79 -10.74 10.43
CA LEU A 279 7.82 -9.87 9.23
C LEU A 279 9.24 -9.74 8.68
N VAL A 280 10.23 -9.44 9.54
CA VAL A 280 11.63 -9.27 9.15
C VAL A 280 12.21 -10.53 8.54
N ARG A 281 12.10 -11.67 9.25
CA ARG A 281 12.73 -12.92 8.80
C ARG A 281 12.16 -13.44 7.51
N LYS A 282 10.83 -13.41 7.33
CA LYS A 282 10.18 -13.86 6.10
C LYS A 282 10.49 -12.93 4.92
N SER A 283 10.50 -11.61 5.12
CA SER A 283 10.87 -10.65 4.07
C SER A 283 12.31 -10.85 3.57
N LEU A 284 13.26 -11.02 4.50
CA LEU A 284 14.66 -11.27 4.13
C LEU A 284 14.88 -12.66 3.50
N ALA A 285 14.10 -13.67 3.91
CA ALA A 285 14.11 -14.99 3.28
C ALA A 285 13.55 -14.90 1.84
N ALA A 286 12.49 -14.13 1.61
CA ALA A 286 11.93 -13.88 0.28
C ALA A 286 12.94 -13.16 -0.64
N CYS A 287 13.63 -12.13 -0.16
CA CYS A 287 14.70 -11.47 -0.90
C CYS A 287 15.81 -12.46 -1.30
N ARG A 288 16.27 -13.28 -0.36
CA ARG A 288 17.30 -14.29 -0.62
C ARG A 288 16.86 -15.31 -1.67
N GLN A 289 15.62 -15.82 -1.59
CA GLN A 289 15.13 -16.82 -2.53
C GLN A 289 14.93 -16.25 -3.94
N SER A 290 14.45 -15.00 -4.04
CA SER A 290 14.24 -14.31 -5.32
C SER A 290 15.51 -13.68 -5.90
N GLY A 291 16.61 -13.65 -5.15
CA GLY A 291 17.84 -12.94 -5.54
C GLY A 291 17.70 -11.42 -5.55
N ALA A 292 16.67 -10.87 -4.90
CA ALA A 292 16.44 -9.43 -4.87
C ALA A 292 17.32 -8.74 -3.82
N GLU A 293 18.04 -7.70 -4.24
CA GLU A 293 18.88 -6.87 -3.38
C GLU A 293 18.13 -5.65 -2.83
N ARG A 294 16.86 -5.50 -3.15
CA ARG A 294 16.01 -4.38 -2.77
C ARG A 294 14.72 -4.89 -2.14
N LEU A 295 14.36 -4.29 -1.01
CA LEU A 295 13.13 -4.56 -0.29
C LEU A 295 12.34 -3.26 -0.14
N VAL A 296 11.15 -3.22 -0.64
CA VAL A 296 10.19 -2.13 -0.44
C VAL A 296 9.25 -2.49 0.70
N VAL A 297 9.00 -1.57 1.62
CA VAL A 297 7.99 -1.73 2.68
C VAL A 297 6.90 -0.70 2.46
N ALA A 298 5.66 -1.15 2.32
CA ALA A 298 4.50 -0.30 2.03
C ALA A 298 3.31 -0.65 2.92
N GLY A 299 2.41 0.32 3.13
CA GLY A 299 1.26 0.21 4.01
C GLY A 299 1.53 0.76 5.42
N GLY A 300 0.46 1.00 6.18
CA GLY A 300 0.49 1.74 7.45
C GLY A 300 1.39 1.14 8.54
N VAL A 301 1.51 -0.20 8.61
CA VAL A 301 2.43 -0.86 9.56
C VAL A 301 3.89 -0.58 9.20
N GLY A 302 4.21 -0.24 7.95
CA GLY A 302 5.52 0.24 7.52
C GLY A 302 5.99 1.53 8.21
N ALA A 303 5.10 2.26 8.89
CA ALA A 303 5.45 3.42 9.74
C ALA A 303 5.97 3.00 11.14
N ASN A 304 5.83 1.73 11.53
CA ASN A 304 6.28 1.25 12.84
C ASN A 304 7.80 1.37 12.99
N ALA A 305 8.26 2.17 13.96
CA ALA A 305 9.69 2.46 14.15
C ALA A 305 10.52 1.20 14.43
N HIS A 306 10.00 0.27 15.25
CA HIS A 306 10.70 -0.96 15.58
C HIS A 306 10.86 -1.87 14.34
N LEU A 307 9.82 -1.97 13.50
CA LEU A 307 9.91 -2.69 12.22
C LEU A 307 10.99 -2.08 11.31
N ARG A 308 10.99 -0.76 11.16
CA ARG A 308 11.99 -0.05 10.33
C ARG A 308 13.41 -0.28 10.83
N GLU A 309 13.63 -0.14 12.13
CA GLU A 309 14.95 -0.35 12.75
C GLU A 309 15.45 -1.79 12.54
N GLN A 310 14.65 -2.79 12.91
CA GLN A 310 15.02 -4.19 12.81
C GLN A 310 15.23 -4.63 11.35
N LEU A 311 14.32 -4.24 10.47
CA LEU A 311 14.39 -4.64 9.07
C LEU A 311 15.58 -3.99 8.36
N THR A 312 15.82 -2.69 8.56
CA THR A 312 16.96 -1.98 7.98
C THR A 312 18.29 -2.55 8.49
N GLY A 313 18.40 -2.79 9.81
CA GLY A 313 19.63 -3.35 10.41
C GLY A 313 19.93 -4.77 9.93
N GLU A 314 18.93 -5.64 9.87
CA GLU A 314 19.10 -7.04 9.43
C GLU A 314 19.29 -7.17 7.90
N ALA A 315 18.66 -6.28 7.11
CA ALA A 315 18.84 -6.21 5.66
C ALA A 315 20.25 -5.76 5.29
N ALA A 316 20.78 -4.73 5.96
CA ALA A 316 22.13 -4.21 5.72
C ALA A 316 23.22 -5.29 5.92
N LYS A 317 23.08 -6.17 6.92
CA LYS A 317 23.99 -7.31 7.16
C LYS A 317 24.00 -8.30 6.00
N ARG A 318 23.01 -8.24 5.10
CA ARG A 318 22.82 -9.17 3.96
C ARG A 318 22.98 -8.50 2.61
N GLY A 319 23.42 -7.22 2.58
CA GLY A 319 23.57 -6.45 1.36
C GLY A 319 22.23 -6.06 0.70
N ILE A 320 21.12 -6.08 1.45
CA ILE A 320 19.80 -5.71 0.98
C ILE A 320 19.52 -4.26 1.35
N THR A 321 19.12 -3.44 0.37
CA THR A 321 18.69 -2.06 0.60
C THR A 321 17.18 -2.02 0.83
N VAL A 322 16.75 -1.36 1.92
CA VAL A 322 15.33 -1.22 2.25
C VAL A 322 14.84 0.16 1.87
N PHE A 323 13.70 0.22 1.19
CA PHE A 323 13.04 1.44 0.75
C PHE A 323 11.69 1.59 1.45
N TYR A 324 11.43 2.79 1.94
CA TYR A 324 10.17 3.17 2.58
C TYR A 324 9.58 4.38 1.86
N PRO A 325 8.26 4.50 1.78
CA PRO A 325 7.67 5.77 1.39
C PRO A 325 7.96 6.84 2.45
N ARG A 326 7.84 8.11 2.08
CA ARG A 326 7.83 9.20 3.07
C ARG A 326 6.74 8.91 4.10
N MET A 327 6.92 9.34 5.36
CA MET A 327 6.00 9.00 6.45
C MET A 327 4.55 9.37 6.15
N GLU A 328 4.34 10.50 5.48
CA GLU A 328 3.03 10.98 5.04
C GLU A 328 2.35 10.11 3.97
N PHE A 329 3.11 9.23 3.30
CA PHE A 329 2.62 8.31 2.26
C PHE A 329 2.60 6.84 2.72
N CYS A 330 2.82 6.57 4.00
CA CYS A 330 2.71 5.22 4.52
C CYS A 330 1.25 4.73 4.62
N THR A 331 0.31 5.65 4.88
CA THR A 331 -1.14 5.37 4.90
C THR A 331 -1.76 5.73 3.55
N ASP A 332 -3.07 5.52 3.43
CA ASP A 332 -3.84 5.82 2.23
C ASP A 332 -3.70 7.30 1.84
N ASN A 333 -3.43 7.58 0.59
CA ASN A 333 -3.20 8.94 0.12
C ASN A 333 -3.42 9.10 -1.39
N GLY A 334 -3.68 10.33 -1.84
CA GLY A 334 -3.91 10.63 -3.26
C GLY A 334 -2.64 10.53 -4.12
N ALA A 335 -1.45 10.74 -3.55
CA ALA A 335 -0.19 10.76 -4.31
C ALA A 335 0.14 9.38 -4.89
N MET A 336 -0.07 8.30 -4.12
CA MET A 336 0.15 6.92 -4.58
C MET A 336 -0.77 6.57 -5.76
N ILE A 337 -2.00 7.10 -5.76
CA ILE A 337 -2.99 6.85 -6.82
C ILE A 337 -2.66 7.71 -8.06
N ALA A 338 -2.26 8.97 -7.87
CA ALA A 338 -1.83 9.83 -8.97
C ALA A 338 -0.61 9.23 -9.71
N TYR A 339 0.40 8.77 -8.96
CA TYR A 339 1.59 8.13 -9.52
C TYR A 339 1.26 6.83 -10.26
N ALA A 340 0.57 5.90 -9.61
CA ALA A 340 0.20 4.62 -10.23
C ALA A 340 -0.70 4.83 -11.46
N GLY A 341 -1.61 5.80 -11.40
CA GLY A 341 -2.46 6.19 -12.52
C GLY A 341 -1.67 6.79 -13.68
N ALA A 342 -0.68 7.63 -13.43
CA ALA A 342 0.22 8.13 -14.47
C ALA A 342 0.92 6.98 -15.19
N GLN A 343 1.40 5.96 -14.47
CA GLN A 343 2.00 4.76 -15.07
C GLN A 343 1.00 3.95 -15.92
N ARG A 344 -0.29 3.97 -15.55
CA ARG A 344 -1.36 3.19 -16.19
C ARG A 344 -2.23 3.97 -17.16
N MET A 345 -1.95 5.23 -17.45
CA MET A 345 -2.84 6.08 -18.25
C MET A 345 -3.08 5.53 -19.66
N ALA A 346 -2.14 4.76 -20.22
CA ALA A 346 -2.35 4.08 -21.50
C ALA A 346 -3.49 3.02 -21.47
N HIS A 347 -3.85 2.54 -20.27
CA HIS A 347 -4.98 1.62 -20.05
C HIS A 347 -6.29 2.34 -19.68
N ALA A 348 -6.34 3.67 -19.79
CA ALA A 348 -7.55 4.43 -19.50
C ALA A 348 -8.69 4.01 -20.44
N GLN A 349 -9.88 3.81 -19.86
CA GLN A 349 -11.05 3.40 -20.63
C GLN A 349 -11.74 4.63 -21.25
N ALA A 350 -12.01 4.55 -22.55
CA ALA A 350 -12.77 5.57 -23.26
C ALA A 350 -14.29 5.50 -22.97
N ASP A 351 -14.75 4.37 -22.45
CA ASP A 351 -16.15 4.14 -22.08
C ASP A 351 -16.51 4.95 -20.80
N LEU A 352 -17.74 5.46 -20.75
CA LEU A 352 -18.28 6.20 -19.60
C LEU A 352 -18.74 5.28 -18.47
N GLY A 353 -19.00 4.01 -18.74
CA GLY A 353 -19.35 3.02 -17.76
C GLY A 353 -18.17 2.70 -16.83
N PHE A 354 -18.42 2.55 -15.55
CA PHE A 354 -17.42 2.09 -14.60
C PHE A 354 -18.05 1.19 -13.53
N ALA A 355 -17.22 0.31 -12.99
CA ALA A 355 -17.57 -0.49 -11.82
C ALA A 355 -16.43 -0.41 -10.81
N VAL A 356 -16.75 -0.30 -9.54
CA VAL A 356 -15.77 -0.46 -8.45
C VAL A 356 -15.59 -1.95 -8.15
N LYS A 357 -14.42 -2.30 -7.63
CA LYS A 357 -14.01 -3.68 -7.33
C LYS A 357 -13.68 -3.81 -5.84
N PRO A 358 -14.67 -3.96 -4.96
CA PRO A 358 -14.44 -4.05 -3.51
C PRO A 358 -13.51 -5.20 -3.12
N ARG A 359 -13.48 -6.25 -3.92
CA ARG A 359 -12.51 -7.35 -3.88
C ARG A 359 -11.82 -7.41 -5.23
N TRP A 360 -10.52 -7.31 -5.21
CA TRP A 360 -9.71 -7.33 -6.42
C TRP A 360 -8.34 -7.91 -6.10
N GLU A 361 -7.94 -8.95 -6.83
CA GLU A 361 -6.64 -9.59 -6.66
C GLU A 361 -5.55 -8.81 -7.40
N LEU A 362 -4.48 -8.50 -6.70
CA LEU A 362 -3.37 -7.74 -7.26
C LEU A 362 -2.64 -8.50 -8.38
N ALA A 363 -2.53 -9.82 -8.25
CA ALA A 363 -1.91 -10.68 -9.26
C ALA A 363 -2.70 -10.76 -10.59
N ALA A 364 -3.97 -10.29 -10.59
CA ALA A 364 -4.80 -10.23 -11.80
C ALA A 364 -4.58 -8.95 -12.62
N LEU A 365 -3.68 -8.06 -12.19
CA LEU A 365 -3.37 -6.84 -12.95
C LEU A 365 -2.56 -7.13 -14.20
N GLU A 366 -2.93 -6.46 -15.29
CA GLU A 366 -2.18 -6.50 -16.54
C GLU A 366 -0.88 -5.68 -16.41
N ALA A 367 0.16 -6.16 -17.08
CA ALA A 367 1.43 -5.43 -17.18
C ALA A 367 1.25 -4.15 -18.03
N VAL A 368 1.98 -3.10 -17.67
CA VAL A 368 2.08 -1.84 -18.40
C VAL A 368 3.22 -1.92 -19.41
#